data_db24d5f8002dc8a42f60cdf3831ac7c4
#
_entry.id   db24d5f8002dc8a42f60cdf3831ac7c4
#
_cell.length_a   1.000
_cell.length_b   1.000
_cell.length_c   1.000
_cell.angle_alpha   90.00
_cell.angle_beta   90.00
_cell.angle_gamma   90.00
#
_symmetry.space_group_name_H-M   'P 1'
#
loop_
_entity.id
_entity.type
_entity.pdbx_description
1 polymer ?
#
loop_
_entity_poly.entity_id
_entity_poly.type
_entity_poly.pdbx_seq_one_letter_code
_entity_poly.pdbx_strand_id
1 'polypeptide(L)'
;MGGIKLFHASDLHFNAGYFEYILTLQDKFDIFCFSGDFLYKENAQEKEQVTLWLKSFKKPVFVCSGNHDMPPSWLNSIRGIYADDAIKTINGVKFGCVPYLCDDLLDFAECDILLTHVPPAKTNTSISKNDKDHGDIELARLIKNNLLKAKIILCGHIHEPKSHTDVLNGVKIYNSASNGSKEPFYQVIEL
;
A
#
# COMPACT_ATOMS: atom_id res chain seq x y z
N MET A 1 -5.72 -25.23 -9.00
CA MET A 1 -6.31 -23.90 -8.74
C MET A 1 -5.20 -22.90 -8.98
N GLY A 2 -5.39 -21.89 -9.86
CA GLY A 2 -4.38 -20.84 -10.05
C GLY A 2 -4.24 -20.02 -8.77
N GLY A 3 -3.00 -19.59 -8.43
CA GLY A 3 -2.74 -18.71 -7.30
C GLY A 3 -3.46 -17.37 -7.47
N ILE A 4 -3.71 -16.65 -6.37
CA ILE A 4 -4.28 -15.30 -6.37
C ILE A 4 -3.21 -14.34 -6.90
N LYS A 5 -3.55 -13.54 -7.92
CA LYS A 5 -2.66 -12.54 -8.49
C LYS A 5 -3.02 -11.15 -7.98
N LEU A 6 -2.12 -10.58 -7.19
CA LEU A 6 -2.28 -9.29 -6.55
C LEU A 6 -1.50 -8.20 -7.30
N PHE A 7 -2.16 -7.07 -7.56
CA PHE A 7 -1.54 -5.83 -8.04
C PHE A 7 -1.23 -4.92 -6.85
N HIS A 8 -0.02 -4.36 -6.80
CA HIS A 8 0.37 -3.40 -5.78
C HIS A 8 1.03 -2.17 -6.40
N ALA A 9 0.48 -0.99 -6.11
CA ALA A 9 1.05 0.33 -6.47
C ALA A 9 0.92 1.31 -5.30
N SER A 10 1.69 2.39 -5.34
CA SER A 10 1.70 3.45 -4.33
C SER A 10 2.14 4.78 -4.95
N ASP A 11 1.89 5.88 -4.21
CA ASP A 11 2.40 7.21 -4.56
C ASP A 11 1.99 7.65 -5.97
N LEU A 12 0.69 7.57 -6.23
CA LEU A 12 0.12 7.92 -7.55
C LEU A 12 0.02 9.44 -7.76
N HIS A 13 0.02 10.22 -6.67
CA HIS A 13 0.08 11.69 -6.66
C HIS A 13 -0.81 12.36 -7.71
N PHE A 14 -2.06 11.91 -7.78
CA PHE A 14 -3.08 12.43 -8.68
C PHE A 14 -2.69 12.44 -10.17
N ASN A 15 -1.85 11.50 -10.60
CA ASN A 15 -1.47 11.37 -12.00
C ASN A 15 -2.57 10.66 -12.79
N ALA A 16 -3.31 11.41 -13.61
CA ALA A 16 -4.42 10.89 -14.41
C ALA A 16 -3.98 9.74 -15.34
N GLY A 17 -2.79 9.83 -15.93
CA GLY A 17 -2.24 8.76 -16.78
C GLY A 17 -2.01 7.46 -16.01
N TYR A 18 -1.63 7.53 -14.74
CA TYR A 18 -1.50 6.36 -13.88
C TYR A 18 -2.86 5.72 -13.61
N PHE A 19 -3.86 6.53 -13.28
CA PHE A 19 -5.22 6.05 -13.03
C PHE A 19 -5.81 5.35 -14.25
N GLU A 20 -5.69 5.95 -15.43
CA GLU A 20 -6.13 5.35 -16.69
C GLU A 20 -5.40 4.04 -16.99
N TYR A 21 -4.07 4.04 -16.89
CA TYR A 21 -3.27 2.85 -17.14
C TYR A 21 -3.67 1.68 -16.22
N ILE A 22 -3.81 1.92 -14.92
CA ILE A 22 -4.17 0.89 -13.94
C ILE A 22 -5.54 0.29 -14.25
N LEU A 23 -6.52 1.10 -14.68
CA LEU A 23 -7.83 0.59 -15.07
C LEU A 23 -7.78 -0.39 -16.25
N THR A 24 -6.82 -0.24 -17.17
CA THR A 24 -6.63 -1.20 -18.27
C THR A 24 -6.18 -2.59 -17.80
N LEU A 25 -5.71 -2.69 -16.57
CA LEU A 25 -5.19 -3.92 -15.98
C LEU A 25 -6.23 -4.70 -15.16
N GLN A 26 -7.47 -4.21 -15.02
CA GLN A 26 -8.45 -4.78 -14.08
C GLN A 26 -8.72 -6.28 -14.28
N ASP A 27 -8.70 -6.77 -15.51
CA ASP A 27 -8.97 -8.18 -15.81
C ASP A 27 -7.76 -9.10 -15.61
N LYS A 28 -6.58 -8.51 -15.34
CA LYS A 28 -5.32 -9.27 -15.19
C LYS A 28 -5.03 -9.68 -13.74
N PHE A 29 -5.76 -9.10 -12.77
CA PHE A 29 -5.52 -9.29 -11.34
C PHE A 29 -6.80 -9.63 -10.60
N ASP A 30 -6.63 -10.33 -9.46
CA ASP A 30 -7.73 -10.75 -8.60
C ASP A 30 -7.97 -9.76 -7.45
N ILE A 31 -6.93 -9.06 -7.01
CA ILE A 31 -6.95 -8.10 -5.90
C ILE A 31 -6.07 -6.91 -6.25
N PHE A 32 -6.52 -5.71 -5.89
CA PHE A 32 -5.76 -4.47 -6.02
C PHE A 32 -5.42 -3.91 -4.64
N CYS A 33 -4.15 -3.58 -4.44
CA CYS A 33 -3.63 -2.98 -3.21
C CYS A 33 -2.94 -1.66 -3.52
N PHE A 34 -3.31 -0.61 -2.78
CA PHE A 34 -2.69 0.70 -2.92
C PHE A 34 -2.22 1.19 -1.55
N SER A 35 -0.93 1.49 -1.43
CA SER A 35 -0.33 1.87 -0.15
C SER A 35 -0.09 3.37 -0.02
N GLY A 36 -1.14 4.17 -0.31
CA GLY A 36 -1.21 5.60 0.02
C GLY A 36 -0.68 6.55 -1.04
N ASP A 37 -0.78 7.83 -0.70
CA ASP A 37 -0.41 8.99 -1.51
C ASP A 37 -1.10 9.02 -2.87
N PHE A 38 -2.44 8.98 -2.82
CA PHE A 38 -3.29 9.15 -4.00
C PHE A 38 -3.33 10.61 -4.46
N LEU A 39 -3.32 11.55 -3.50
CA LEU A 39 -3.46 12.97 -3.77
C LEU A 39 -2.09 13.62 -4.02
N TYR A 40 -2.08 14.64 -4.90
CA TYR A 40 -0.96 15.54 -5.01
C TYR A 40 -1.09 16.68 -4.01
N LYS A 41 -2.33 17.20 -3.85
CA LYS A 41 -2.69 18.24 -2.88
C LYS A 41 -4.01 17.88 -2.21
N GLU A 42 -4.14 18.24 -0.95
CA GLU A 42 -5.40 18.12 -0.25
C GLU A 42 -6.43 19.13 -0.80
N ASN A 43 -7.34 18.65 -1.67
CA ASN A 43 -8.46 19.44 -2.17
C ASN A 43 -9.66 18.53 -2.52
N ALA A 44 -10.84 19.12 -2.54
CA ALA A 44 -12.08 18.39 -2.77
C ALA A 44 -12.16 17.76 -4.16
N GLN A 45 -11.61 18.41 -5.19
CA GLN A 45 -11.66 17.93 -6.57
C GLN A 45 -10.83 16.64 -6.74
N GLU A 46 -9.60 16.61 -6.20
CA GLU A 46 -8.77 15.41 -6.26
C GLU A 46 -9.43 14.26 -5.49
N LYS A 47 -9.94 14.52 -4.26
CA LYS A 47 -10.65 13.54 -3.45
C LYS A 47 -11.85 12.93 -4.18
N GLU A 48 -12.65 13.76 -4.86
CA GLU A 48 -13.80 13.30 -5.63
C GLU A 48 -13.37 12.40 -6.79
N GLN A 49 -12.38 12.81 -7.58
CA GLN A 49 -11.91 12.04 -8.73
C GLN A 49 -11.27 10.71 -8.31
N VAL A 50 -10.43 10.70 -7.26
CA VAL A 50 -9.87 9.45 -6.71
C VAL A 50 -10.98 8.55 -6.17
N THR A 51 -11.99 9.12 -5.51
CA THR A 51 -13.16 8.36 -5.04
C THR A 51 -13.89 7.66 -6.20
N LEU A 52 -14.14 8.38 -7.30
CA LEU A 52 -14.78 7.81 -8.48
C LEU A 52 -13.92 6.72 -9.12
N TRP A 53 -12.62 6.95 -9.20
CA TRP A 53 -11.67 5.98 -9.72
C TRP A 53 -11.64 4.69 -8.88
N LEU A 54 -11.51 4.78 -7.55
CA LEU A 54 -11.52 3.63 -6.66
C LEU A 54 -12.85 2.84 -6.73
N LYS A 55 -13.98 3.53 -6.89
CA LYS A 55 -15.30 2.89 -7.06
C LYS A 55 -15.47 2.19 -8.41
N SER A 56 -14.64 2.48 -9.40
CA SER A 56 -14.73 1.86 -10.73
C SER A 56 -14.19 0.43 -10.79
N PHE A 57 -13.45 0.00 -9.76
CA PHE A 57 -12.92 -1.36 -9.71
C PHE A 57 -14.02 -2.40 -9.45
N LYS A 58 -13.96 -3.49 -10.22
CA LYS A 58 -14.86 -4.65 -10.08
C LYS A 58 -14.31 -5.74 -9.17
N LYS A 59 -13.04 -5.63 -8.82
CA LYS A 59 -12.30 -6.57 -7.97
C LYS A 59 -12.11 -5.97 -6.57
N PRO A 60 -11.82 -6.77 -5.55
CA PRO A 60 -11.49 -6.25 -4.22
C PRO A 60 -10.34 -5.24 -4.27
N VAL A 61 -10.52 -4.11 -3.61
CA VAL A 61 -9.52 -3.04 -3.49
C VAL A 61 -9.22 -2.81 -2.01
N PHE A 62 -7.95 -2.88 -1.67
CA PHE A 62 -7.41 -2.53 -0.35
C PHE A 62 -6.59 -1.26 -0.47
N VAL A 63 -6.79 -0.34 0.45
CA VAL A 63 -6.03 0.92 0.49
C VAL A 63 -5.60 1.25 1.92
N CYS A 64 -4.45 1.85 2.09
CA CYS A 64 -4.14 2.61 3.28
C CYS A 64 -3.85 4.06 2.91
N SER A 65 -4.03 4.99 3.84
CA SER A 65 -3.66 6.39 3.63
C SER A 65 -2.14 6.58 3.59
N GLY A 66 -1.69 7.60 2.85
CA GLY A 66 -0.35 8.16 2.93
C GLY A 66 -0.37 9.57 3.52
N ASN A 67 0.79 10.22 3.59
CA ASN A 67 0.90 11.57 4.16
C ASN A 67 0.19 12.65 3.32
N HIS A 68 0.05 12.45 2.01
CA HIS A 68 -0.71 13.36 1.14
C HIS A 68 -2.22 13.15 1.22
N ASP A 69 -2.69 12.04 1.79
CA ASP A 69 -4.12 11.71 1.87
C ASP A 69 -4.79 12.24 3.13
N MET A 70 -4.04 12.90 4.02
CA MET A 70 -4.51 13.38 5.33
C MET A 70 -5.46 14.59 5.22
N PRO A 71 -6.50 14.69 6.08
CA PRO A 71 -7.00 13.62 6.96
C PRO A 71 -7.72 12.52 6.17
N PRO A 72 -7.59 11.23 6.57
CA PRO A 72 -7.99 10.09 5.75
C PRO A 72 -9.49 9.77 5.78
N SER A 73 -10.31 10.52 6.50
CA SER A 73 -11.75 10.27 6.65
C SER A 73 -12.51 10.14 5.33
N TRP A 74 -12.02 10.80 4.26
CA TRP A 74 -12.59 10.69 2.93
C TRP A 74 -12.39 9.30 2.32
N LEU A 75 -11.22 8.65 2.52
CA LEU A 75 -10.96 7.27 2.09
C LEU A 75 -11.91 6.30 2.79
N ASN A 76 -12.07 6.43 4.12
CA ASN A 76 -12.94 5.58 4.92
C ASN A 76 -14.43 5.74 4.57
N SER A 77 -14.81 6.86 3.95
CA SER A 77 -16.18 7.08 3.47
C SER A 77 -16.52 6.36 2.17
N ILE A 78 -15.53 5.82 1.45
CA ILE A 78 -15.71 5.18 0.14
C ILE A 78 -16.28 3.77 0.33
N ARG A 79 -17.53 3.57 -0.12
CA ARG A 79 -18.16 2.25 -0.10
C ARG A 79 -17.60 1.35 -1.21
N GLY A 80 -17.38 0.08 -0.88
CA GLY A 80 -16.96 -0.95 -1.84
C GLY A 80 -15.46 -1.21 -1.87
N ILE A 81 -14.68 -0.47 -1.09
CA ILE A 81 -13.25 -0.73 -0.86
C ILE A 81 -12.99 -1.06 0.61
N TYR A 82 -11.82 -1.58 0.91
CA TYR A 82 -11.30 -1.79 2.27
C TYR A 82 -10.22 -0.73 2.52
N ALA A 83 -10.55 0.27 3.31
CA ALA A 83 -9.67 1.41 3.63
C ALA A 83 -9.02 1.27 5.01
N ASP A 84 -8.42 2.34 5.52
CA ASP A 84 -7.77 2.40 6.83
C ASP A 84 -8.57 1.70 7.94
N ASP A 85 -7.87 0.99 8.81
CA ASP A 85 -8.39 0.14 9.89
C ASP A 85 -9.14 -1.11 9.41
N ALA A 86 -9.27 -1.32 8.10
CA ALA A 86 -9.93 -2.50 7.59
C ALA A 86 -9.07 -3.76 7.76
N ILE A 87 -9.68 -4.79 8.35
CA ILE A 87 -9.13 -6.14 8.38
C ILE A 87 -10.11 -7.06 7.64
N LYS A 88 -9.64 -7.69 6.57
CA LYS A 88 -10.50 -8.55 5.75
C LYS A 88 -9.79 -9.80 5.26
N THR A 89 -10.47 -10.94 5.35
CA THR A 89 -9.99 -12.20 4.77
C THR A 89 -10.62 -12.41 3.40
N ILE A 90 -9.78 -12.66 2.39
CA ILE A 90 -10.20 -13.05 1.03
C ILE A 90 -9.43 -14.32 0.66
N ASN A 91 -10.17 -15.35 0.26
CA ASN A 91 -9.61 -16.66 -0.13
C ASN A 91 -8.60 -17.24 0.90
N GLY A 92 -8.88 -17.05 2.20
CA GLY A 92 -8.04 -17.57 3.28
C GLY A 92 -6.85 -16.69 3.65
N VAL A 93 -6.57 -15.59 2.93
CA VAL A 93 -5.51 -14.63 3.23
C VAL A 93 -6.10 -13.41 3.95
N LYS A 94 -5.55 -13.07 5.10
CA LYS A 94 -6.01 -11.96 5.95
C LYS A 94 -5.19 -10.69 5.68
N PHE A 95 -5.85 -9.67 5.15
CA PHE A 95 -5.29 -8.37 4.84
C PHE A 95 -5.57 -7.38 5.96
N GLY A 96 -4.62 -6.48 6.25
CA GLY A 96 -4.78 -5.33 7.13
C GLY A 96 -4.36 -4.04 6.43
N CYS A 97 -5.24 -3.01 6.47
CA CYS A 97 -4.97 -1.67 5.95
C CYS A 97 -4.58 -0.77 7.12
N VAL A 98 -3.29 -0.53 7.29
CA VAL A 98 -2.73 0.26 8.40
C VAL A 98 -2.78 1.74 8.06
N PRO A 99 -3.49 2.59 8.85
CA PRO A 99 -3.49 4.03 8.65
C PRO A 99 -2.09 4.64 8.66
N TYR A 100 -1.86 5.73 7.92
CA TYR A 100 -0.58 6.46 7.95
C TYR A 100 -0.17 6.88 9.37
N LEU A 101 -1.12 7.35 10.17
CA LEU A 101 -0.95 7.63 11.60
C LEU A 101 -1.70 6.55 12.40
N CYS A 102 -1.07 5.38 12.56
CA CYS A 102 -1.63 4.27 13.31
C CYS A 102 -1.27 4.38 14.78
N ASP A 103 -2.28 4.28 15.66
CA ASP A 103 -2.08 4.36 17.11
C ASP A 103 -1.43 3.09 17.67
N ASP A 104 -1.86 1.91 17.20
CA ASP A 104 -1.30 0.61 17.62
C ASP A 104 -1.23 -0.39 16.46
N LEU A 105 -0.03 -0.68 15.99
CA LEU A 105 0.22 -1.68 14.96
C LEU A 105 -0.14 -3.11 15.39
N LEU A 106 -0.26 -3.38 16.68
CA LEU A 106 -0.64 -4.70 17.19
C LEU A 106 -2.10 -5.06 16.90
N ASP A 107 -2.96 -4.10 16.58
CA ASP A 107 -4.32 -4.36 16.11
C ASP A 107 -4.33 -5.20 14.83
N PHE A 108 -3.24 -5.13 14.06
CA PHE A 108 -3.05 -5.87 12.81
C PHE A 108 -2.15 -7.12 12.96
N ALA A 109 -1.80 -7.52 14.19
CA ALA A 109 -0.82 -8.58 14.44
C ALA A 109 -1.17 -9.94 13.79
N GLU A 110 -2.45 -10.21 13.62
CA GLU A 110 -2.97 -11.47 13.07
C GLU A 110 -3.14 -11.46 11.54
N CYS A 111 -2.73 -10.40 10.85
CA CYS A 111 -2.85 -10.31 9.39
C CYS A 111 -1.69 -11.02 8.69
N ASP A 112 -1.96 -11.63 7.53
CA ASP A 112 -0.95 -12.27 6.67
C ASP A 112 -0.24 -11.25 5.78
N ILE A 113 -0.97 -10.22 5.35
CA ILE A 113 -0.47 -9.13 4.49
C ILE A 113 -0.89 -7.80 5.13
N LEU A 114 0.07 -6.89 5.29
CA LEU A 114 -0.18 -5.53 5.74
C LEU A 114 0.10 -4.54 4.60
N LEU A 115 -0.85 -3.64 4.40
CA LEU A 115 -0.63 -2.41 3.64
C LEU A 115 -0.23 -1.33 4.64
N THR A 116 0.95 -0.76 4.45
CA THR A 116 1.45 0.39 5.23
C THR A 116 1.99 1.41 4.25
N HIS A 117 1.82 2.71 4.49
CA HIS A 117 2.43 3.68 3.58
C HIS A 117 3.96 3.69 3.73
N VAL A 118 4.43 3.78 4.97
CA VAL A 118 5.87 3.84 5.28
C VAL A 118 6.44 2.42 5.38
N PRO A 119 7.56 2.11 4.72
CA PRO A 119 8.24 0.82 4.85
C PRO A 119 8.88 0.65 6.25
N PRO A 120 9.11 -0.59 6.72
CA PRO A 120 9.82 -0.81 7.98
C PRO A 120 11.26 -0.30 7.90
N ALA A 121 11.71 0.41 8.93
CA ALA A 121 13.04 1.00 9.01
C ALA A 121 14.18 -0.03 8.91
N LYS A 122 15.35 0.42 8.47
CA LYS A 122 16.58 -0.37 8.29
C LYS A 122 16.44 -1.48 7.25
N THR A 123 15.63 -1.24 6.24
CA THR A 123 15.50 -2.07 5.04
C THR A 123 15.94 -1.29 3.80
N ASN A 124 16.32 -1.97 2.73
CA ASN A 124 16.63 -1.30 1.46
C ASN A 124 15.42 -0.60 0.85
N THR A 125 14.20 -0.97 1.27
CA THR A 125 12.96 -0.33 0.82
C THR A 125 12.69 1.00 1.54
N SER A 126 13.27 1.23 2.73
CA SER A 126 13.12 2.44 3.53
C SER A 126 14.30 3.42 3.36
N ILE A 127 15.44 2.92 2.91
CA ILE A 127 16.64 3.74 2.71
C ILE A 127 16.63 4.31 1.30
N SER A 128 16.61 5.65 1.20
CA SER A 128 16.70 6.36 -0.07
C SER A 128 18.09 6.20 -0.72
N LYS A 129 18.22 6.51 -2.02
CA LYS A 129 19.51 6.54 -2.73
C LYS A 129 20.55 7.44 -2.07
N ASN A 130 20.13 8.41 -1.25
CA ASN A 130 21.00 9.32 -0.50
C ASN A 130 21.40 8.80 0.89
N ASP A 131 21.25 7.50 1.12
CA ASP A 131 21.59 6.81 2.39
C ASP A 131 20.79 7.26 3.62
N LYS A 132 19.66 7.96 3.43
CA LYS A 132 18.76 8.34 4.53
C LYS A 132 17.67 7.27 4.69
N ASP A 133 17.52 6.83 5.94
CA ASP A 133 16.43 5.94 6.32
C ASP A 133 15.20 6.75 6.74
N HIS A 134 14.09 6.51 6.07
CA HIS A 134 12.79 7.15 6.30
C HIS A 134 11.72 6.14 6.74
N GLY A 135 12.15 4.96 7.19
CA GLY A 135 11.26 3.87 7.55
C GLY A 135 10.65 4.00 8.94
N ASP A 136 9.62 3.20 9.15
CA ASP A 136 8.93 3.06 10.43
C ASP A 136 9.72 2.14 11.37
N ILE A 137 10.20 2.72 12.49
CA ILE A 137 11.02 2.04 13.49
C ILE A 137 10.18 1.02 14.25
N GLU A 138 8.93 1.36 14.59
CA GLU A 138 8.05 0.48 15.36
C GLU A 138 7.65 -0.74 14.55
N LEU A 139 7.24 -0.56 13.28
CA LEU A 139 6.95 -1.66 12.38
C LEU A 139 8.14 -2.61 12.24
N ALA A 140 9.35 -2.06 12.07
CA ALA A 140 10.58 -2.86 12.01
C ALA A 140 10.85 -3.63 13.34
N ARG A 141 10.59 -3.00 14.49
CA ARG A 141 10.74 -3.61 15.82
C ARG A 141 9.76 -4.79 15.99
N LEU A 142 8.50 -4.59 15.63
CA LEU A 142 7.47 -5.63 15.75
C LEU A 142 7.77 -6.85 14.87
N ILE A 143 8.21 -6.62 13.62
CA ILE A 143 8.64 -7.68 12.70
C ILE A 143 9.84 -8.45 13.29
N LYS A 144 10.88 -7.76 13.75
CA LYS A 144 12.09 -8.40 14.31
C LYS A 144 11.80 -9.24 15.55
N ASN A 145 10.82 -8.85 16.35
CA ASN A 145 10.42 -9.56 17.57
C ASN A 145 9.33 -10.62 17.33
N ASN A 146 8.97 -10.91 16.07
CA ASN A 146 7.89 -11.86 15.70
C ASN A 146 6.55 -11.53 16.35
N LEU A 147 6.23 -10.25 16.54
CA LEU A 147 4.97 -9.80 17.12
C LEU A 147 3.87 -9.60 16.06
N LEU A 148 4.22 -9.67 14.79
CA LEU A 148 3.29 -9.67 13.65
C LEU A 148 3.37 -11.01 12.93
N LYS A 149 2.22 -11.58 12.54
CA LYS A 149 2.13 -12.80 11.71
C LYS A 149 2.33 -12.54 10.23
N ALA A 150 2.42 -11.27 9.84
CA ALA A 150 2.53 -10.85 8.46
C ALA A 150 3.73 -11.51 7.78
N LYS A 151 3.49 -12.02 6.58
CA LYS A 151 4.48 -12.58 5.67
C LYS A 151 4.88 -11.61 4.58
N ILE A 152 4.01 -10.61 4.33
CA ILE A 152 4.19 -9.61 3.28
C ILE A 152 3.81 -8.23 3.83
N ILE A 153 4.66 -7.24 3.57
CA ILE A 153 4.39 -5.82 3.75
C ILE A 153 4.35 -5.16 2.38
N LEU A 154 3.26 -4.46 2.09
CA LEU A 154 3.07 -3.65 0.88
C LEU A 154 3.16 -2.18 1.28
N CYS A 155 4.14 -1.45 0.75
CA CYS A 155 4.43 -0.08 1.16
C CYS A 155 4.80 0.82 -0.03
N GLY A 156 5.01 2.12 0.25
CA GLY A 156 5.41 3.14 -0.70
C GLY A 156 6.35 4.17 -0.08
N HIS A 157 5.99 5.45 -0.18
CA HIS A 157 6.62 6.60 0.46
C HIS A 157 8.03 6.95 -0.05
N ILE A 158 8.90 5.99 -0.27
CA ILE A 158 10.27 6.22 -0.74
C ILE A 158 10.31 6.02 -2.25
N HIS A 159 10.26 7.11 -3.01
CA HIS A 159 10.18 7.10 -4.48
C HIS A 159 11.44 6.53 -5.15
N GLU A 160 12.61 6.69 -4.52
CA GLU A 160 13.88 6.15 -4.98
C GLU A 160 14.57 5.37 -3.86
N PRO A 161 14.03 4.20 -3.48
CA PRO A 161 14.67 3.36 -2.47
C PRO A 161 15.94 2.70 -3.02
N LYS A 162 16.81 2.21 -2.15
CA LYS A 162 17.96 1.38 -2.56
C LYS A 162 17.52 0.11 -3.29
N SER A 163 16.41 -0.45 -2.87
CA SER A 163 15.72 -1.56 -3.56
C SER A 163 14.22 -1.45 -3.35
N HIS A 164 13.45 -1.81 -4.36
CA HIS A 164 11.99 -1.90 -4.29
C HIS A 164 11.50 -3.16 -3.55
N THR A 165 12.42 -4.07 -3.19
CA THR A 165 12.10 -5.28 -2.43
C THR A 165 13.17 -5.54 -1.38
N ASP A 166 12.76 -6.09 -0.25
CA ASP A 166 13.66 -6.56 0.79
C ASP A 166 13.01 -7.68 1.61
N VAL A 167 13.77 -8.28 2.52
CA VAL A 167 13.29 -9.27 3.49
C VAL A 167 13.79 -8.89 4.87
N LEU A 168 12.88 -8.71 5.82
CA LEU A 168 13.21 -8.47 7.21
C LEU A 168 12.65 -9.61 8.08
N ASN A 169 13.53 -10.37 8.72
CA ASN A 169 13.13 -11.48 9.59
C ASN A 169 12.12 -12.46 8.94
N GLY A 170 12.33 -12.79 7.66
CA GLY A 170 11.47 -13.68 6.89
C GLY A 170 10.22 -13.03 6.27
N VAL A 171 9.91 -11.78 6.62
CA VAL A 171 8.81 -11.01 6.03
C VAL A 171 9.28 -10.34 4.75
N LYS A 172 8.59 -10.58 3.64
CA LYS A 172 8.86 -9.94 2.34
C LYS A 172 8.27 -8.53 2.33
N ILE A 173 9.05 -7.56 1.86
CA ILE A 173 8.67 -6.16 1.81
C ILE A 173 8.70 -5.70 0.36
N TYR A 174 7.65 -5.03 -0.08
CA TYR A 174 7.48 -4.51 -1.42
C TYR A 174 7.17 -3.01 -1.35
N ASN A 175 8.09 -2.17 -1.83
CA ASN A 175 7.86 -0.74 -2.02
C ASN A 175 7.49 -0.49 -3.48
N SER A 176 6.27 -0.03 -3.73
CA SER A 176 5.75 0.24 -5.07
C SER A 176 5.54 1.74 -5.32
N ALA A 177 6.30 2.61 -4.65
CA ALA A 177 6.23 4.05 -4.87
C ALA A 177 6.57 4.40 -6.32
N SER A 178 5.67 5.14 -6.97
CA SER A 178 5.89 5.68 -8.32
C SER A 178 6.81 6.90 -8.25
N ASN A 179 7.69 7.05 -9.23
CA ASN A 179 8.75 8.08 -9.25
C ASN A 179 8.55 9.15 -10.34
N GLY A 180 7.31 9.34 -10.83
CA GLY A 180 6.99 10.32 -11.86
C GLY A 180 7.32 9.87 -13.29
N SER A 181 7.62 8.59 -13.53
CA SER A 181 7.79 7.99 -14.86
C SER A 181 6.50 8.06 -15.68
N LYS A 182 6.56 7.73 -16.98
CA LYS A 182 5.38 7.74 -17.88
C LYS A 182 4.28 6.79 -17.43
N GLU A 183 4.65 5.62 -16.89
CA GLU A 183 3.75 4.60 -16.37
C GLU A 183 3.97 4.45 -14.86
N PRO A 184 2.92 4.08 -14.08
CA PRO A 184 3.08 3.84 -12.66
C PRO A 184 4.02 2.66 -12.42
N PHE A 185 4.86 2.77 -11.40
CA PHE A 185 5.57 1.60 -10.93
C PHE A 185 4.59 0.72 -10.14
N TYR A 186 4.58 -0.57 -10.42
CA TYR A 186 3.77 -1.54 -9.69
C TYR A 186 4.48 -2.88 -9.56
N GLN A 187 4.08 -3.66 -8.59
CA GLN A 187 4.56 -5.01 -8.39
C GLN A 187 3.41 -6.01 -8.48
N VAL A 188 3.73 -7.19 -8.97
CA VAL A 188 2.82 -8.34 -9.08
C VAL A 188 3.23 -9.36 -8.05
N ILE A 189 2.30 -9.73 -7.16
CA ILE A 189 2.54 -10.71 -6.10
C ILE A 189 1.60 -11.90 -6.34
N GLU A 190 2.15 -13.09 -6.41
CA GLU A 190 1.41 -14.35 -6.48
C GLU A 190 1.35 -14.97 -5.08
N LEU A 191 0.12 -15.29 -4.62
CA LEU A 191 -0.19 -15.83 -3.31
C LEU A 191 -0.58 -17.31 -3.37
#